data_cc042e17cf2ca0140755fecacc6b8d44
#
_entry.id   cc042e17cf2ca0140755fecacc6b8d44
#
_cell.length_a   1.000
_cell.length_b   1.000
_cell.length_c   1.000
_cell.angle_alpha   90.00
_cell.angle_beta   90.00
_cell.angle_gamma   90.00
#
_symmetry.space_group_name_H-M   'P 1'
#
loop_
_entity.id
_entity.type
_entity.pdbx_description
1 polymer ?
#
loop_
_entity_poly.entity_id
_entity_poly.type
_entity_poly.pdbx_seq_one_letter_code
_entity_poly.pdbx_strand_id
1 'polypeptide(L)'
;MAQVLARQAGAATTQSRSHRRLAKFVDWIKATPDTREAIHKQAADIRRLISNQAAADGLAVIATPEAGSFAKHTGLRRHMRGYSEIEGQDVDLPYVVRPTTTEGERITALLPRFAAYAKASYPNTPMEVTASSVELRFVASKLNYDLVPMIATDLPDYQILLKKDGSCRLTSVTKHTEFVRSRTRHSDTLAGRVKFNECVRLFKWWRFIRIDASDSIDEVRTTLIDLLCANAYDKLGVEATYTETLLKWFSWLAAVTAQRMRVSFTDYATIEPFDPNAQGNPLWQVIDPVNANNNVVHTAWGNIELEEFAAWFAAARDALSRLVAHERAGNDGVVDEILADLFGNPVLTHGALS
;
A
#
# COMPACT_ATOMS: atom_id res chain seq x y z
N MET A 1 34.30 -36.80 1.65
CA MET A 1 32.95 -36.34 1.38
C MET A 1 32.15 -36.07 2.66
N ALA A 2 32.20 -36.89 3.68
CA ALA A 2 31.46 -36.67 4.95
C ALA A 2 31.85 -35.40 5.74
N GLN A 3 33.11 -34.96 5.69
CA GLN A 3 33.56 -33.75 6.41
C GLN A 3 33.18 -32.42 5.71
N VAL A 4 32.87 -32.45 4.44
CA VAL A 4 32.37 -31.25 3.70
C VAL A 4 30.89 -31.04 3.96
N LEU A 5 30.12 -32.11 4.12
CA LEU A 5 28.69 -32.05 4.45
C LEU A 5 28.46 -31.65 5.93
N ALA A 6 29.35 -31.98 6.84
CA ALA A 6 29.26 -31.58 8.25
C ALA A 6 29.55 -30.08 8.49
N ARG A 7 30.29 -29.41 7.59
CA ARG A 7 30.51 -27.96 7.66
C ARG A 7 29.34 -27.10 7.17
N GLN A 8 28.41 -27.67 6.42
CA GLN A 8 27.20 -26.99 5.98
C GLN A 8 26.02 -27.07 6.96
N ALA A 9 26.07 -27.99 7.93
CA ALA A 9 25.02 -28.20 8.93
C ALA A 9 25.22 -27.45 10.26
N GLY A 10 26.27 -26.64 10.40
CA GLY A 10 26.69 -26.08 11.69
C GLY A 10 26.75 -24.55 11.80
N ALA A 11 26.39 -23.81 10.77
CA ALA A 11 26.24 -22.37 10.90
C ALA A 11 24.76 -22.03 11.04
N ALA A 12 24.23 -22.11 12.27
CA ALA A 12 23.17 -21.19 12.65
C ALA A 12 23.76 -19.79 12.42
N THR A 13 23.55 -19.23 11.25
CA THR A 13 23.94 -17.86 10.91
C THR A 13 23.29 -16.98 11.96
N THR A 14 24.09 -16.48 12.89
CA THR A 14 23.63 -15.49 13.88
C THR A 14 23.07 -14.34 13.04
N GLN A 15 21.75 -14.21 13.02
CA GLN A 15 21.09 -13.18 12.21
C GLN A 15 21.68 -11.83 12.59
N SER A 16 21.97 -10.99 11.58
CA SER A 16 22.57 -9.69 11.80
C SER A 16 21.72 -8.80 12.73
N ARG A 17 22.35 -7.86 13.41
CA ARG A 17 21.69 -6.94 14.34
C ARG A 17 20.54 -6.18 13.65
N SER A 18 20.84 -5.64 12.48
CA SER A 18 19.85 -4.88 11.69
C SER A 18 18.65 -5.76 11.30
N HIS A 19 18.89 -7.00 10.87
CA HIS A 19 17.80 -7.92 10.55
C HIS A 19 16.91 -8.21 11.78
N ARG A 20 17.52 -8.51 12.93
CA ARG A 20 16.75 -8.79 14.16
C ARG A 20 15.92 -7.59 14.61
N ARG A 21 16.47 -6.36 14.51
CA ARG A 21 15.70 -5.13 14.80
C ARG A 21 14.55 -4.94 13.84
N LEU A 22 14.81 -5.07 12.53
CA LEU A 22 13.76 -4.91 11.51
C LEU A 22 12.68 -5.99 11.62
N ALA A 23 13.03 -7.23 11.98
CA ALA A 23 12.04 -8.29 12.20
C ALA A 23 11.06 -7.93 13.33
N LYS A 24 11.57 -7.51 14.49
CA LYS A 24 10.71 -7.05 15.60
C LYS A 24 9.92 -5.81 15.23
N PHE A 25 10.55 -4.89 14.50
CA PHE A 25 9.88 -3.67 14.06
C PHE A 25 8.75 -3.94 13.07
N VAL A 26 8.95 -4.85 12.11
CA VAL A 26 7.90 -5.30 11.18
C VAL A 26 6.71 -5.90 11.94
N ASP A 27 6.98 -6.69 12.97
CA ASP A 27 5.93 -7.23 13.82
C ASP A 27 5.16 -6.13 14.57
N TRP A 28 5.85 -5.08 14.98
CA TRP A 28 5.21 -3.97 15.67
C TRP A 28 4.41 -3.06 14.74
N ILE A 29 4.89 -2.77 13.51
CA ILE A 29 4.18 -1.87 12.57
C ILE A 29 2.95 -2.50 11.92
N LYS A 30 2.73 -3.80 12.03
CA LYS A 30 1.51 -4.45 11.54
C LYS A 30 0.33 -4.23 12.51
N ALA A 31 -0.88 -4.24 11.99
CA ALA A 31 -2.10 -4.24 12.82
C ALA A 31 -2.13 -5.46 13.73
N THR A 32 -2.44 -5.25 15.01
CA THR A 32 -2.59 -6.35 15.98
C THR A 32 -3.77 -7.26 15.62
N PRO A 33 -3.82 -8.53 16.08
CA PRO A 33 -4.97 -9.39 15.88
C PRO A 33 -6.28 -8.76 16.35
N ASP A 34 -6.30 -8.18 17.55
CA ASP A 34 -7.49 -7.54 18.13
C ASP A 34 -7.96 -6.34 17.28
N THR A 35 -7.02 -5.54 16.78
CA THR A 35 -7.35 -4.43 15.87
C THR A 35 -7.94 -4.95 14.57
N ARG A 36 -7.41 -6.04 14.02
CA ARG A 36 -7.95 -6.65 12.79
C ARG A 36 -9.36 -7.19 13.00
N GLU A 37 -9.61 -7.85 14.12
CA GLU A 37 -10.93 -8.36 14.48
C GLU A 37 -11.93 -7.22 14.64
N ALA A 38 -11.56 -6.15 15.34
CA ALA A 38 -12.39 -4.95 15.49
C ALA A 38 -12.73 -4.31 14.13
N ILE A 39 -11.74 -4.20 13.23
CA ILE A 39 -11.94 -3.69 11.87
C ILE A 39 -12.93 -4.58 11.11
N HIS A 40 -12.74 -5.91 11.11
CA HIS A 40 -13.64 -6.82 10.41
C HIS A 40 -15.08 -6.71 10.90
N LYS A 41 -15.28 -6.69 12.22
CA LYS A 41 -16.60 -6.57 12.84
C LYS A 41 -17.26 -5.24 12.45
N GLN A 42 -16.56 -4.12 12.60
CA GLN A 42 -17.11 -2.80 12.29
C GLN A 42 -17.37 -2.66 10.78
N ALA A 43 -16.47 -3.14 9.91
CA ALA A 43 -16.67 -3.16 8.46
C ALA A 43 -17.91 -3.96 8.05
N ALA A 44 -18.14 -5.13 8.68
CA ALA A 44 -19.33 -5.94 8.42
C ALA A 44 -20.63 -5.21 8.81
N ASP A 45 -20.63 -4.52 9.95
CA ASP A 45 -21.79 -3.72 10.38
C ASP A 45 -22.03 -2.54 9.43
N ILE A 46 -20.99 -1.82 9.02
CA ILE A 46 -21.11 -0.72 8.06
C ILE A 46 -21.68 -1.24 6.73
N ARG A 47 -21.11 -2.35 6.18
CA ARG A 47 -21.61 -2.95 4.94
C ARG A 47 -23.09 -3.30 5.03
N ARG A 48 -23.49 -3.93 6.11
CA ARG A 48 -24.90 -4.31 6.34
C ARG A 48 -25.82 -3.09 6.38
N LEU A 49 -25.50 -2.08 7.17
CA LEU A 49 -26.35 -0.89 7.31
C LEU A 49 -26.44 -0.07 6.02
N ILE A 50 -25.32 0.17 5.34
CA ILE A 50 -25.29 0.92 4.09
C ILE A 50 -26.02 0.15 2.97
N SER A 51 -25.84 -1.18 2.89
CA SER A 51 -26.58 -2.01 1.91
C SER A 51 -28.09 -1.99 2.15
N ASN A 52 -28.53 -1.97 3.42
CA ASN A 52 -29.95 -1.86 3.75
C ASN A 52 -30.53 -0.50 3.32
N GLN A 53 -29.80 0.60 3.53
CA GLN A 53 -30.22 1.91 3.05
C GLN A 53 -30.29 1.98 1.50
N ALA A 54 -29.28 1.41 0.84
CA ALA A 54 -29.25 1.33 -0.62
C ALA A 54 -30.46 0.52 -1.16
N ALA A 55 -30.76 -0.61 -0.54
CA ALA A 55 -31.91 -1.44 -0.91
C ALA A 55 -33.26 -0.72 -0.71
N ALA A 56 -33.41 0.02 0.40
CA ALA A 56 -34.60 0.83 0.68
C ALA A 56 -34.78 1.97 -0.35
N ASP A 57 -33.68 2.48 -0.92
CA ASP A 57 -33.67 3.48 -2.00
C ASP A 57 -33.70 2.84 -3.42
N GLY A 58 -33.95 1.55 -3.53
CA GLY A 58 -34.04 0.82 -4.80
C GLY A 58 -32.70 0.61 -5.52
N LEU A 59 -31.56 0.80 -4.84
CA LEU A 59 -30.24 0.58 -5.41
C LEU A 59 -29.72 -0.83 -5.04
N ALA A 60 -29.50 -1.66 -6.06
CA ALA A 60 -28.99 -3.01 -5.85
C ALA A 60 -27.47 -3.01 -5.61
N VAL A 61 -27.05 -3.28 -4.37
CA VAL A 61 -25.63 -3.62 -4.06
C VAL A 61 -25.46 -5.11 -4.33
N ILE A 62 -24.65 -5.46 -5.32
CA ILE A 62 -24.44 -6.84 -5.78
C ILE A 62 -23.18 -7.50 -5.20
N ALA A 63 -22.20 -6.70 -4.76
CA ALA A 63 -21.00 -7.18 -4.09
C ALA A 63 -20.37 -6.10 -3.21
N THR A 64 -19.65 -6.54 -2.16
CA THR A 64 -18.86 -5.69 -1.27
C THR A 64 -17.48 -6.34 -1.04
N PRO A 65 -16.60 -6.36 -2.05
CA PRO A 65 -15.32 -7.04 -1.96
C PRO A 65 -14.40 -6.38 -0.91
N GLU A 66 -13.44 -7.15 -0.40
CA GLU A 66 -12.38 -6.61 0.44
C GLU A 66 -11.37 -5.83 -0.40
N ALA A 67 -10.96 -4.65 0.06
CA ALA A 67 -10.07 -3.75 -0.65
C ALA A 67 -9.01 -3.12 0.26
N GLY A 68 -8.16 -2.32 -0.36
CA GLY A 68 -7.18 -1.49 0.33
C GLY A 68 -5.99 -2.24 0.91
N SER A 69 -5.21 -1.52 1.70
CA SER A 69 -3.98 -2.06 2.32
C SER A 69 -4.27 -3.17 3.32
N PHE A 70 -5.45 -3.12 3.95
CA PHE A 70 -5.89 -4.14 4.88
C PHE A 70 -6.14 -5.49 4.18
N ALA A 71 -6.88 -5.48 3.07
CA ALA A 71 -7.11 -6.68 2.26
C ALA A 71 -5.81 -7.23 1.66
N LYS A 72 -4.89 -6.37 1.24
CA LYS A 72 -3.57 -6.75 0.70
C LYS A 72 -2.59 -7.27 1.76
N HIS A 73 -2.92 -7.19 3.05
CA HIS A 73 -2.03 -7.49 4.17
C HIS A 73 -0.74 -6.63 4.18
N THR A 74 -0.83 -5.41 3.69
CA THR A 74 0.26 -4.41 3.67
C THR A 74 -0.05 -3.18 4.51
N GLY A 75 -1.18 -3.16 5.22
CA GLY A 75 -1.57 -2.06 6.10
C GLY A 75 -0.63 -1.93 7.30
N LEU A 76 -0.42 -0.69 7.71
CA LEU A 76 0.34 -0.34 8.90
C LEU A 76 -0.62 -0.16 10.08
N ARG A 77 -0.09 -0.33 11.29
CA ARG A 77 -0.81 0.08 12.50
C ARG A 77 -0.83 1.60 12.59
N ARG A 78 -1.87 2.13 13.24
CA ARG A 78 -1.89 3.54 13.61
C ARG A 78 -0.75 3.87 14.57
N HIS A 79 -0.03 4.93 14.28
CA HIS A 79 1.03 5.46 15.13
C HIS A 79 1.05 6.99 15.08
N MET A 80 1.33 7.62 16.20
CA MET A 80 1.51 9.07 16.29
C MET A 80 3.00 9.40 16.32
N ARG A 81 3.44 10.33 15.49
CA ARG A 81 4.77 10.95 15.54
C ARG A 81 4.60 12.41 15.93
N GLY A 82 4.79 12.73 17.21
CA GLY A 82 4.42 14.04 17.72
C GLY A 82 2.92 14.28 17.54
N TYR A 83 2.57 15.31 16.79
CA TYR A 83 1.18 15.64 16.45
C TYR A 83 0.72 15.03 15.11
N SER A 84 1.66 14.49 14.30
CA SER A 84 1.36 13.87 13.00
C SER A 84 0.96 12.40 13.19
N GLU A 85 -0.15 12.01 12.57
CA GLU A 85 -0.56 10.62 12.51
C GLU A 85 0.18 9.92 11.37
N ILE A 86 0.96 8.88 11.70
CA ILE A 86 1.50 7.96 10.71
C ILE A 86 0.43 6.89 10.50
N GLU A 87 -0.15 6.95 9.34
CA GLU A 87 -1.22 6.13 8.79
C GLU A 87 -2.19 5.56 9.84
N GLY A 88 -3.36 6.18 9.90
CA GLY A 88 -4.54 5.51 10.41
C GLY A 88 -4.83 4.28 9.57
N GLN A 89 -5.64 3.37 10.06
CA GLN A 89 -6.12 2.27 9.24
C GLN A 89 -7.33 2.76 8.47
N ASP A 90 -7.07 3.27 7.25
CA ASP A 90 -8.12 3.56 6.30
C ASP A 90 -8.58 2.24 5.69
N VAL A 91 -9.83 1.92 5.90
CA VAL A 91 -10.43 0.67 5.46
C VAL A 91 -11.35 0.96 4.28
N ASP A 92 -10.90 0.58 3.09
CA ASP A 92 -11.72 0.71 1.90
C ASP A 92 -12.88 -0.30 1.92
N LEU A 93 -14.09 0.21 1.76
CA LEU A 93 -15.33 -0.56 1.67
C LEU A 93 -15.99 -0.33 0.28
N PRO A 94 -15.58 -1.08 -0.74
CA PRO A 94 -16.22 -1.01 -2.04
C PRO A 94 -17.66 -1.53 -1.98
N TYR A 95 -18.55 -0.84 -2.67
CA TYR A 95 -19.93 -1.24 -2.91
C TYR A 95 -20.15 -1.31 -4.41
N VAL A 96 -20.20 -2.51 -4.94
CA VAL A 96 -20.48 -2.71 -6.37
C VAL A 96 -21.99 -2.68 -6.57
N VAL A 97 -22.47 -1.70 -7.30
CA VAL A 97 -23.88 -1.51 -7.57
C VAL A 97 -24.22 -1.80 -9.03
N ARG A 98 -25.42 -2.28 -9.27
CA ARG A 98 -25.98 -2.40 -10.63
C ARG A 98 -26.96 -1.26 -10.84
N PRO A 99 -26.70 -0.34 -11.79
CA PRO A 99 -27.64 0.71 -12.11
C PRO A 99 -28.95 0.11 -12.64
N THR A 100 -30.09 0.59 -12.15
CA THR A 100 -31.40 0.11 -12.57
C THR A 100 -32.03 0.88 -13.74
N THR A 101 -31.40 2.00 -14.18
CA THR A 101 -31.86 2.82 -15.30
C THR A 101 -30.71 3.60 -15.95
N THR A 102 -31.01 4.14 -17.16
CA THR A 102 -30.16 4.88 -18.09
C THR A 102 -29.04 5.76 -17.48
N GLU A 103 -27.89 5.60 -18.03
CA GLU A 103 -26.53 5.81 -17.53
C GLU A 103 -26.11 7.25 -17.16
N GLY A 104 -26.75 8.29 -17.66
CA GLY A 104 -26.22 9.65 -17.57
C GLY A 104 -26.38 10.34 -16.21
N GLU A 105 -27.60 10.33 -15.65
CA GLU A 105 -27.92 11.14 -14.46
C GLU A 105 -27.57 10.51 -13.12
N ARG A 106 -27.37 9.19 -13.08
CA ARG A 106 -27.20 8.43 -11.83
C ARG A 106 -25.76 8.17 -11.44
N ILE A 107 -24.85 8.24 -12.38
CA ILE A 107 -23.42 8.04 -12.10
C ILE A 107 -22.90 9.15 -11.19
N THR A 108 -23.19 10.40 -11.49
CA THR A 108 -22.82 11.55 -10.66
C THR A 108 -23.54 11.59 -9.31
N ALA A 109 -24.69 10.92 -9.19
CA ALA A 109 -25.50 10.88 -7.97
C ALA A 109 -25.08 9.80 -6.96
N LEU A 110 -24.20 8.85 -7.31
CA LEU A 110 -23.87 7.76 -6.38
C LEU A 110 -23.13 8.23 -5.12
N LEU A 111 -22.14 9.10 -5.23
CA LEU A 111 -21.45 9.64 -4.05
C LEU A 111 -22.41 10.40 -3.12
N PRO A 112 -23.26 11.34 -3.58
CA PRO A 112 -24.27 11.96 -2.73
C PRO A 112 -25.26 10.98 -2.11
N ARG A 113 -25.69 9.94 -2.83
CA ARG A 113 -26.56 8.87 -2.27
C ARG A 113 -25.88 8.12 -1.14
N PHE A 114 -24.63 7.67 -1.34
CA PHE A 114 -23.86 7.00 -0.30
C PHE A 114 -23.59 7.90 0.91
N ALA A 115 -23.38 9.22 0.71
CA ALA A 115 -23.31 10.18 1.80
C ALA A 115 -24.64 10.26 2.58
N ALA A 116 -25.78 10.24 1.90
CA ALA A 116 -27.08 10.20 2.56
C ALA A 116 -27.31 8.90 3.34
N TYR A 117 -26.92 7.73 2.78
CA TYR A 117 -26.99 6.44 3.49
C TYR A 117 -26.09 6.42 4.73
N ALA A 118 -24.88 6.97 4.61
CA ALA A 118 -23.94 7.10 5.72
C ALA A 118 -24.53 8.00 6.82
N LYS A 119 -25.10 9.14 6.44
CA LYS A 119 -25.73 10.06 7.40
C LYS A 119 -26.94 9.47 8.09
N ALA A 120 -27.76 8.70 7.38
CA ALA A 120 -28.91 8.00 7.95
C ALA A 120 -28.49 6.90 8.92
N SER A 121 -27.41 6.14 8.60
CA SER A 121 -26.90 5.04 9.43
C SER A 121 -26.07 5.51 10.61
N TYR A 122 -25.35 6.62 10.46
CA TYR A 122 -24.38 7.15 11.42
C TYR A 122 -24.52 8.66 11.59
N PRO A 123 -25.66 9.15 12.15
CA PRO A 123 -26.00 10.58 12.19
C PRO A 123 -25.00 11.44 12.96
N ASN A 124 -24.30 10.86 13.94
CA ASN A 124 -23.34 11.54 14.80
C ASN A 124 -21.87 11.28 14.44
N THR A 125 -21.59 10.49 13.40
CA THR A 125 -20.22 10.21 12.95
C THR A 125 -19.77 11.30 11.98
N PRO A 126 -18.61 11.93 12.20
CA PRO A 126 -18.01 12.83 11.22
C PRO A 126 -17.82 12.14 9.90
N MET A 127 -18.18 12.82 8.81
CA MET A 127 -18.00 12.29 7.46
C MET A 127 -17.62 13.37 6.45
N GLU A 128 -16.93 12.94 5.40
CA GLU A 128 -16.49 13.80 4.30
C GLU A 128 -16.67 13.09 2.96
N VAL A 129 -17.09 13.83 1.94
CA VAL A 129 -17.14 13.33 0.57
C VAL A 129 -15.83 13.68 -0.11
N THR A 130 -14.99 12.67 -0.34
CA THR A 130 -13.69 12.79 -1.00
C THR A 130 -13.82 12.77 -2.52
N ALA A 131 -12.71 12.59 -3.23
CA ALA A 131 -12.73 12.52 -4.70
C ALA A 131 -13.50 11.30 -5.24
N SER A 132 -13.54 10.17 -4.51
CA SER A 132 -14.15 8.91 -4.98
C SER A 132 -14.79 8.06 -3.87
N SER A 133 -14.86 8.58 -2.65
CA SER A 133 -15.44 7.88 -1.50
C SER A 133 -16.24 8.79 -0.59
N VAL A 134 -16.94 8.18 0.36
CA VAL A 134 -17.48 8.84 1.55
C VAL A 134 -16.73 8.32 2.75
N GLU A 135 -15.88 9.14 3.33
CA GLU A 135 -15.10 8.82 4.52
C GLU A 135 -15.96 8.92 5.77
N LEU A 136 -15.94 7.89 6.61
CA LEU A 136 -16.52 7.85 7.95
C LEU A 136 -15.41 7.80 8.99
N ARG A 137 -15.34 8.78 9.89
CA ARG A 137 -14.31 8.87 10.94
C ARG A 137 -14.88 8.46 12.30
N PHE A 138 -14.56 7.25 12.73
CA PHE A 138 -15.02 6.74 14.03
C PHE A 138 -14.07 7.17 15.16
N VAL A 139 -14.41 8.25 15.85
CA VAL A 139 -13.57 8.85 16.91
C VAL A 139 -13.22 7.86 18.02
N ALA A 140 -14.17 7.01 18.43
CA ALA A 140 -13.95 6.06 19.53
C ALA A 140 -12.96 4.94 19.18
N SER A 141 -13.09 4.34 17.98
CA SER A 141 -12.17 3.28 17.50
C SER A 141 -10.93 3.87 16.85
N LYS A 142 -10.93 5.15 16.51
CA LYS A 142 -9.89 5.84 15.75
C LYS A 142 -9.63 5.17 14.39
N LEU A 143 -10.68 4.65 13.76
CA LEU A 143 -10.66 4.00 12.46
C LEU A 143 -11.44 4.85 11.46
N ASN A 144 -10.92 4.92 10.24
CA ASN A 144 -11.57 5.56 9.11
C ASN A 144 -12.05 4.50 8.13
N TYR A 145 -13.24 4.71 7.58
CA TYR A 145 -13.82 3.82 6.57
C TYR A 145 -14.25 4.61 5.35
N ASP A 146 -13.71 4.22 4.22
CA ASP A 146 -14.04 4.78 2.92
C ASP A 146 -15.12 3.96 2.23
N LEU A 147 -16.33 4.47 2.16
CA LEU A 147 -17.40 3.90 1.34
C LEU A 147 -17.14 4.25 -0.12
N VAL A 148 -16.76 3.27 -0.92
CA VAL A 148 -16.37 3.47 -2.32
C VAL A 148 -17.44 2.89 -3.25
N PRO A 149 -18.40 3.69 -3.72
CA PRO A 149 -19.39 3.22 -4.68
C PRO A 149 -18.76 2.98 -6.05
N MET A 150 -19.04 1.81 -6.62
CA MET A 150 -18.54 1.37 -7.92
C MET A 150 -19.69 0.79 -8.74
N ILE A 151 -19.62 0.92 -10.06
CA ILE A 151 -20.60 0.33 -10.96
C ILE A 151 -20.09 -1.01 -11.48
N ALA A 152 -20.95 -2.02 -11.45
CA ALA A 152 -20.69 -3.29 -12.11
C ALA A 152 -20.55 -3.11 -13.62
N THR A 153 -19.66 -3.89 -14.22
CA THR A 153 -19.51 -4.00 -15.67
C THR A 153 -19.89 -5.40 -16.15
N ASP A 154 -19.97 -5.59 -17.46
CA ASP A 154 -20.15 -6.90 -18.08
C ASP A 154 -18.84 -7.73 -18.08
N LEU A 155 -17.71 -7.09 -17.76
CA LEU A 155 -16.42 -7.76 -17.62
C LEU A 155 -16.32 -8.38 -16.23
N PRO A 156 -16.10 -9.70 -16.11
CA PRO A 156 -15.92 -10.36 -14.82
C PRO A 156 -14.83 -9.69 -13.97
N ASP A 157 -15.12 -9.46 -12.69
CA ASP A 157 -14.22 -8.85 -11.71
C ASP A 157 -13.86 -7.38 -11.94
N TYR A 158 -14.41 -6.72 -12.98
CA TYR A 158 -14.15 -5.31 -13.25
C TYR A 158 -15.31 -4.43 -12.85
N GLN A 159 -14.97 -3.23 -12.38
CA GLN A 159 -15.90 -2.20 -11.94
C GLN A 159 -15.48 -0.84 -12.49
N ILE A 160 -16.41 0.08 -12.60
CA ILE A 160 -16.14 1.48 -12.87
C ILE A 160 -16.10 2.23 -11.53
N LEU A 161 -14.94 2.79 -11.20
CA LEU A 161 -14.78 3.73 -10.10
C LEU A 161 -15.22 5.11 -10.57
N LEU A 162 -16.10 5.72 -9.80
CA LEU A 162 -16.63 7.06 -10.06
C LEU A 162 -15.89 8.09 -9.23
N LYS A 163 -15.69 9.28 -9.82
CA LYS A 163 -15.12 10.42 -9.11
C LYS A 163 -16.10 11.57 -9.01
N LYS A 164 -15.90 12.42 -8.02
CA LYS A 164 -16.73 13.61 -7.75
C LYS A 164 -16.74 14.61 -8.91
N ASP A 165 -15.68 14.67 -9.71
CA ASP A 165 -15.54 15.51 -10.90
C ASP A 165 -16.31 14.94 -12.13
N GLY A 166 -17.01 13.82 -11.99
CA GLY A 166 -17.71 13.12 -13.05
C GLY A 166 -16.82 12.21 -13.90
N SER A 167 -15.52 12.21 -13.71
CA SER A 167 -14.66 11.26 -14.38
C SER A 167 -14.84 9.85 -13.83
N CYS A 168 -14.59 8.86 -14.67
CA CYS A 168 -14.69 7.46 -14.27
C CYS A 168 -13.45 6.68 -14.74
N ARG A 169 -13.21 5.55 -14.07
CA ARG A 169 -12.07 4.70 -14.37
C ARG A 169 -12.44 3.23 -14.20
N LEU A 170 -12.09 2.44 -15.21
CA LEU A 170 -12.16 0.98 -15.11
C LEU A 170 -11.10 0.51 -14.10
N THR A 171 -11.50 -0.37 -13.20
CA THR A 171 -10.63 -0.95 -12.16
C THR A 171 -11.10 -2.35 -11.78
N SER A 172 -10.31 -3.07 -10.98
CA SER A 172 -10.70 -4.35 -10.41
C SER A 172 -10.18 -4.47 -8.98
N VAL A 173 -11.08 -4.44 -8.02
CA VAL A 173 -10.74 -4.55 -6.59
C VAL A 173 -10.10 -5.90 -6.29
N THR A 174 -10.69 -6.98 -6.80
CA THR A 174 -10.23 -8.35 -6.57
C THR A 174 -8.85 -8.58 -7.17
N LYS A 175 -8.62 -8.15 -8.41
CA LYS A 175 -7.34 -8.29 -9.08
C LYS A 175 -6.24 -7.43 -8.46
N HIS A 176 -6.54 -6.21 -8.01
CA HIS A 176 -5.57 -5.40 -7.25
C HIS A 176 -5.15 -6.06 -5.94
N THR A 177 -6.11 -6.64 -5.22
CA THR A 177 -5.84 -7.37 -3.99
C THR A 177 -5.00 -8.61 -4.28
N GLU A 178 -5.38 -9.38 -5.29
CA GLU A 178 -4.69 -10.60 -5.70
C GLU A 178 -3.28 -10.33 -6.23
N PHE A 179 -3.07 -9.24 -6.95
CA PHE A 179 -1.77 -8.80 -7.46
C PHE A 179 -0.71 -8.70 -6.34
N VAL A 180 -1.08 -8.16 -5.19
CA VAL A 180 -0.19 -8.03 -4.02
C VAL A 180 -0.13 -9.35 -3.24
N ARG A 181 -1.28 -10.02 -3.03
CA ARG A 181 -1.35 -11.28 -2.29
C ARG A 181 -0.61 -12.43 -2.97
N SER A 182 -0.60 -12.51 -4.30
CA SER A 182 0.13 -13.55 -5.04
C SER A 182 1.63 -13.49 -4.77
N ARG A 183 2.21 -12.29 -4.75
CA ARG A 183 3.63 -12.09 -4.42
C ARG A 183 3.95 -12.43 -2.97
N THR A 184 3.04 -12.10 -2.06
CA THR A 184 3.17 -12.53 -0.64
C THR A 184 3.17 -14.05 -0.53
N ARG A 185 2.17 -14.73 -1.12
CA ARG A 185 2.11 -16.20 -1.10
C ARG A 185 3.33 -16.85 -1.76
N HIS A 186 3.81 -16.29 -2.86
CA HIS A 186 5.04 -16.80 -3.49
C HIS A 186 6.23 -16.63 -2.54
N SER A 187 6.42 -15.47 -1.92
CA SER A 187 7.51 -15.27 -0.96
C SER A 187 7.40 -16.17 0.28
N ASP A 188 6.17 -16.52 0.71
CA ASP A 188 5.94 -17.45 1.82
C ASP A 188 6.42 -18.88 1.53
N THR A 189 6.53 -19.27 0.25
CA THR A 189 7.07 -20.59 -0.14
C THR A 189 8.60 -20.63 -0.11
N LEU A 190 9.27 -19.48 0.00
CA LEU A 190 10.72 -19.38 -0.03
C LEU A 190 11.30 -19.56 1.39
N ALA A 191 11.70 -20.78 1.73
CA ALA A 191 12.24 -21.09 3.06
C ALA A 191 13.44 -20.20 3.41
N GLY A 192 13.43 -19.64 4.63
CA GLY A 192 14.51 -18.79 5.14
C GLY A 192 14.61 -17.41 4.49
N ARG A 193 13.59 -16.98 3.73
CA ARG A 193 13.52 -15.65 3.14
C ARG A 193 12.50 -14.77 3.87
N VAL A 194 12.69 -13.44 3.80
CA VAL A 194 11.70 -12.49 4.32
C VAL A 194 10.48 -12.44 3.41
N LYS A 195 9.35 -11.94 3.92
CA LYS A 195 8.10 -11.92 3.17
C LYS A 195 7.92 -10.62 2.39
N PHE A 196 7.33 -10.73 1.21
CA PHE A 196 7.05 -9.59 0.35
C PHE A 196 6.25 -8.49 1.05
N ASN A 197 5.12 -8.84 1.68
CA ASN A 197 4.25 -7.87 2.34
C ASN A 197 4.89 -7.19 3.55
N GLU A 198 5.86 -7.82 4.19
CA GLU A 198 6.64 -7.24 5.29
C GLU A 198 7.59 -6.15 4.78
N CYS A 199 8.28 -6.44 3.66
CA CYS A 199 9.11 -5.44 2.98
C CYS A 199 8.25 -4.25 2.48
N VAL A 200 7.06 -4.50 1.92
CA VAL A 200 6.12 -3.43 1.52
C VAL A 200 5.75 -2.54 2.72
N ARG A 201 5.49 -3.13 3.91
CA ARG A 201 5.22 -2.33 5.13
C ARG A 201 6.41 -1.44 5.50
N LEU A 202 7.64 -1.95 5.42
CA LEU A 202 8.84 -1.15 5.69
C LEU A 202 8.97 0.00 4.69
N PHE A 203 8.70 -0.22 3.41
CA PHE A 203 8.69 0.85 2.40
C PHE A 203 7.58 1.88 2.65
N LYS A 204 6.38 1.46 3.01
CA LYS A 204 5.29 2.37 3.38
C LYS A 204 5.63 3.20 4.61
N TRP A 205 6.21 2.58 5.63
CA TRP A 205 6.66 3.29 6.81
C TRP A 205 7.77 4.30 6.49
N TRP A 206 8.80 3.90 5.74
CA TRP A 206 9.86 4.77 5.26
C TRP A 206 9.32 5.96 4.46
N ARG A 207 8.35 5.73 3.58
CA ARG A 207 7.68 6.78 2.81
C ARG A 207 7.10 7.88 3.72
N PHE A 208 6.44 7.53 4.81
CA PHE A 208 5.91 8.53 5.76
C PHE A 208 7.02 9.40 6.36
N ILE A 209 8.13 8.76 6.74
CA ILE A 209 9.28 9.51 7.27
C ILE A 209 9.81 10.50 6.23
N ARG A 210 9.77 10.15 4.95
CA ARG A 210 10.26 11.02 3.87
C ARG A 210 9.29 12.15 3.54
N ILE A 211 7.99 11.87 3.45
CA ILE A 211 6.97 12.91 3.21
C ILE A 211 7.01 13.97 4.32
N ASP A 212 7.05 13.56 5.58
CA ASP A 212 7.09 14.46 6.74
C ASP A 212 8.36 15.36 6.79
N ALA A 213 9.40 14.97 6.05
CA ALA A 213 10.66 15.72 5.94
C ALA A 213 10.83 16.44 4.58
N SER A 214 9.82 16.42 3.71
CA SER A 214 9.87 17.00 2.38
C SER A 214 9.22 18.38 2.37
N ASP A 215 9.79 19.27 1.56
CA ASP A 215 9.25 20.61 1.30
C ASP A 215 8.44 20.67 0.00
N SER A 216 8.62 19.71 -0.93
CA SER A 216 7.99 19.73 -2.25
C SER A 216 7.01 18.58 -2.48
N ILE A 217 7.13 17.48 -1.76
CA ILE A 217 6.24 16.32 -1.89
C ILE A 217 5.36 16.21 -0.64
N ASP A 218 4.10 16.56 -0.77
CA ASP A 218 3.07 16.47 0.29
C ASP A 218 2.33 15.12 0.28
N GLU A 219 2.26 14.47 -0.89
CA GLU A 219 1.59 13.20 -1.06
C GLU A 219 2.36 12.20 -1.95
N VAL A 220 2.54 10.99 -1.47
CA VAL A 220 2.92 9.82 -2.27
C VAL A 220 1.87 8.72 -2.08
N ARG A 221 1.15 8.36 -3.12
CA ARG A 221 0.10 7.34 -3.04
C ARG A 221 0.67 5.98 -2.62
N THR A 222 0.02 5.33 -1.66
CA THR A 222 0.43 3.99 -1.20
C THR A 222 0.41 2.97 -2.32
N THR A 223 -0.49 3.11 -3.31
CA THR A 223 -0.53 2.26 -4.50
C THR A 223 0.75 2.38 -5.33
N LEU A 224 1.34 3.58 -5.46
CA LEU A 224 2.63 3.75 -6.14
C LEU A 224 3.72 2.92 -5.44
N ILE A 225 3.78 2.97 -4.11
CA ILE A 225 4.73 2.16 -3.33
C ILE A 225 4.48 0.66 -3.51
N ASP A 226 3.21 0.21 -3.45
CA ASP A 226 2.86 -1.21 -3.70
C ASP A 226 3.40 -1.68 -5.06
N LEU A 227 3.23 -0.88 -6.13
CA LEU A 227 3.68 -1.21 -7.48
C LEU A 227 5.21 -1.16 -7.63
N LEU A 228 5.87 -0.18 -7.04
CA LEU A 228 7.34 -0.13 -7.05
C LEU A 228 7.95 -1.33 -6.31
N CYS A 229 7.42 -1.68 -5.15
CA CYS A 229 7.84 -2.88 -4.42
C CYS A 229 7.56 -4.17 -5.22
N ALA A 230 6.41 -4.26 -5.90
CA ALA A 230 6.11 -5.39 -6.78
C ALA A 230 7.10 -5.51 -7.94
N ASN A 231 7.45 -4.39 -8.57
CA ASN A 231 8.46 -4.36 -9.64
C ASN A 231 9.84 -4.81 -9.13
N ALA A 232 10.28 -4.31 -7.97
CA ALA A 232 11.54 -4.73 -7.37
C ALA A 232 11.53 -6.23 -7.03
N TYR A 233 10.42 -6.73 -6.46
CA TYR A 233 10.25 -8.15 -6.16
C TYR A 233 10.29 -9.03 -7.42
N ASP A 234 9.58 -8.66 -8.48
CA ASP A 234 9.52 -9.43 -9.72
C ASP A 234 10.89 -9.50 -10.42
N LYS A 235 11.75 -8.50 -10.20
CA LYS A 235 13.12 -8.46 -10.77
C LYS A 235 14.16 -9.15 -9.89
N LEU A 236 14.03 -9.08 -8.57
CA LEU A 236 15.12 -9.41 -7.65
C LEU A 236 14.74 -10.46 -6.59
N GLY A 237 13.44 -10.73 -6.40
CA GLY A 237 12.95 -11.56 -5.31
C GLY A 237 13.18 -10.94 -3.94
N VAL A 238 13.27 -11.79 -2.91
CA VAL A 238 13.61 -11.45 -1.52
C VAL A 238 14.81 -12.24 -1.05
N GLU A 239 15.52 -11.73 -0.04
CA GLU A 239 16.71 -12.35 0.55
C GLU A 239 16.39 -12.97 1.92
N ALA A 240 17.43 -13.57 2.55
CA ALA A 240 17.31 -14.14 3.88
C ALA A 240 17.11 -13.07 4.97
N THR A 241 17.53 -11.84 4.71
CA THR A 241 17.44 -10.74 5.67
C THR A 241 16.67 -9.54 5.08
N TYR A 242 16.02 -8.77 5.97
CA TYR A 242 15.39 -7.51 5.57
C TYR A 242 16.42 -6.53 5.00
N THR A 243 17.58 -6.41 5.63
CA THR A 243 18.63 -5.47 5.22
C THR A 243 19.10 -5.73 3.80
N GLU A 244 19.37 -7.01 3.45
CA GLU A 244 19.77 -7.37 2.08
C GLU A 244 18.65 -7.13 1.07
N THR A 245 17.42 -7.50 1.41
CA THR A 245 16.27 -7.28 0.54
C THR A 245 16.04 -5.78 0.30
N LEU A 246 16.03 -4.98 1.37
CA LEU A 246 15.85 -3.53 1.27
C LEU A 246 16.98 -2.88 0.47
N LEU A 247 18.25 -3.25 0.72
CA LEU A 247 19.38 -2.70 -0.04
C LEU A 247 19.23 -2.98 -1.54
N LYS A 248 18.89 -4.22 -1.92
CA LYS A 248 18.66 -4.57 -3.33
C LYS A 248 17.49 -3.81 -3.93
N TRP A 249 16.36 -3.72 -3.22
CA TRP A 249 15.18 -3.03 -3.73
C TRP A 249 15.40 -1.53 -3.82
N PHE A 250 15.99 -0.89 -2.81
CA PHE A 250 16.33 0.54 -2.89
C PHE A 250 17.35 0.83 -4.00
N SER A 251 18.33 -0.05 -4.22
CA SER A 251 19.30 0.10 -5.32
C SER A 251 18.63 0.03 -6.69
N TRP A 252 17.74 -0.92 -6.89
CA TRP A 252 16.96 -1.03 -8.12
C TRP A 252 16.03 0.17 -8.32
N LEU A 253 15.26 0.52 -7.30
CA LEU A 253 14.30 1.61 -7.38
C LEU A 253 14.98 2.98 -7.51
N ALA A 254 16.18 3.18 -6.96
CA ALA A 254 16.98 4.38 -7.22
C ALA A 254 17.31 4.53 -8.71
N ALA A 255 17.64 3.44 -9.40
CA ALA A 255 17.87 3.47 -10.85
C ALA A 255 16.56 3.69 -11.63
N VAL A 256 15.49 2.98 -11.25
CA VAL A 256 14.15 3.09 -11.87
C VAL A 256 13.62 4.52 -11.80
N THR A 257 13.71 5.16 -10.64
CA THR A 257 13.19 6.52 -10.40
C THR A 257 14.07 7.57 -11.06
N ALA A 258 15.40 7.49 -10.91
CA ALA A 258 16.33 8.47 -11.50
C ALA A 258 16.28 8.46 -13.04
N GLN A 259 16.14 7.31 -13.67
CA GLN A 259 16.01 7.16 -15.12
C GLN A 259 14.57 7.25 -15.61
N ARG A 260 13.61 7.41 -14.71
CA ARG A 260 12.16 7.40 -15.02
C ARG A 260 11.76 6.19 -15.88
N MET A 261 12.34 5.03 -15.57
CA MET A 261 12.06 3.81 -16.30
C MET A 261 10.57 3.46 -16.18
N ARG A 262 9.95 3.14 -17.31
CA ARG A 262 8.56 2.70 -17.30
C ARG A 262 8.41 1.41 -16.48
N VAL A 263 7.46 1.41 -15.54
CA VAL A 263 7.07 0.25 -14.75
C VAL A 263 5.72 -0.26 -15.28
N SER A 264 5.67 -1.52 -15.68
CA SER A 264 4.45 -2.18 -16.13
C SER A 264 4.49 -3.67 -15.75
N PHE A 265 3.33 -4.32 -15.75
CA PHE A 265 3.13 -5.67 -15.29
C PHE A 265 2.39 -6.51 -16.34
N THR A 266 2.57 -7.83 -16.29
CA THR A 266 1.95 -8.79 -17.22
C THR A 266 1.02 -9.78 -16.50
N ASP A 267 0.68 -9.50 -15.25
CA ASP A 267 -0.15 -10.39 -14.40
C ASP A 267 -1.56 -10.59 -14.98
N TYR A 268 -2.09 -9.58 -15.65
CA TYR A 268 -3.44 -9.62 -16.24
C TYR A 268 -3.41 -9.23 -17.70
N ALA A 269 -4.31 -9.85 -18.46
CA ALA A 269 -4.52 -9.43 -19.83
C ALA A 269 -4.99 -7.99 -19.87
N THR A 270 -4.40 -7.18 -20.71
CA THR A 270 -4.81 -5.80 -20.93
C THR A 270 -6.18 -5.80 -21.57
N ILE A 271 -7.21 -5.29 -20.86
CA ILE A 271 -8.58 -5.24 -21.38
C ILE A 271 -8.74 -4.11 -22.37
N GLU A 272 -8.05 -3.00 -22.11
CA GLU A 272 -8.02 -1.88 -23.03
C GLU A 272 -6.65 -1.81 -23.72
N PRO A 273 -6.61 -1.52 -25.02
CA PRO A 273 -5.34 -1.33 -25.70
C PRO A 273 -4.59 -0.19 -25.02
N PHE A 274 -3.29 -0.33 -24.90
CA PHE A 274 -2.44 0.72 -24.37
C PHE A 274 -2.63 1.99 -25.22
N ASP A 275 -3.15 3.05 -24.58
CA ASP A 275 -3.23 4.37 -25.18
C ASP A 275 -2.02 5.19 -24.70
N PRO A 276 -1.08 5.54 -25.58
CA PRO A 276 0.06 6.38 -25.24
C PRO A 276 -0.35 7.80 -24.78
N ASN A 277 -1.59 8.22 -25.11
CA ASN A 277 -2.17 9.50 -24.67
C ASN A 277 -3.01 9.37 -23.39
N ALA A 278 -3.01 8.18 -22.75
CA ALA A 278 -3.73 7.97 -21.51
C ALA A 278 -3.38 9.04 -20.47
N GLN A 279 -4.40 9.53 -19.77
CA GLN A 279 -4.21 10.55 -18.75
C GLN A 279 -3.31 10.06 -17.61
N GLY A 280 -2.31 10.83 -17.26
CA GLY A 280 -1.37 10.49 -16.22
C GLY A 280 -0.19 11.44 -16.21
N ASN A 281 0.82 11.15 -15.40
CA ASN A 281 2.05 11.95 -15.40
C ASN A 281 2.80 11.74 -16.73
N PRO A 282 3.09 12.82 -17.50
CA PRO A 282 3.76 12.68 -18.80
C PRO A 282 5.26 12.39 -18.69
N LEU A 283 5.86 12.67 -17.53
CA LEU A 283 7.30 12.58 -17.32
C LEU A 283 7.76 11.21 -16.83
N TRP A 284 6.86 10.45 -16.16
CA TRP A 284 7.17 9.11 -15.69
C TRP A 284 5.92 8.24 -15.68
N GLN A 285 6.08 6.96 -16.00
CA GLN A 285 4.97 6.01 -16.10
C GLN A 285 5.16 4.82 -15.16
N VAL A 286 4.25 4.67 -14.22
CA VAL A 286 4.04 3.46 -13.42
C VAL A 286 2.61 3.01 -13.67
N ILE A 287 2.46 1.96 -14.43
CA ILE A 287 1.18 1.53 -14.99
C ILE A 287 0.46 0.57 -14.04
N ASP A 288 -0.80 0.84 -13.84
CA ASP A 288 -1.71 -0.01 -13.07
C ASP A 288 -1.80 -1.41 -13.70
N PRO A 289 -1.61 -2.50 -12.93
CA PRO A 289 -1.64 -3.87 -13.48
C PRO A 289 -3.00 -4.29 -14.04
N VAL A 290 -4.10 -3.64 -13.63
CA VAL A 290 -5.46 -3.99 -14.09
C VAL A 290 -6.03 -3.03 -15.13
N ASN A 291 -5.37 -1.88 -15.36
CA ASN A 291 -5.79 -0.90 -16.35
C ASN A 291 -4.55 -0.21 -16.96
N ALA A 292 -4.19 -0.59 -18.19
CA ALA A 292 -3.02 -0.05 -18.88
C ALA A 292 -3.11 1.46 -19.15
N ASN A 293 -4.30 2.03 -19.12
CA ASN A 293 -4.52 3.47 -19.32
C ASN A 293 -4.45 4.26 -18.01
N ASN A 294 -4.17 3.61 -16.87
CA ASN A 294 -4.03 4.25 -15.58
C ASN A 294 -2.56 4.33 -15.16
N ASN A 295 -1.97 5.52 -15.28
CA ASN A 295 -0.67 5.80 -14.68
C ASN A 295 -0.89 6.28 -13.23
N VAL A 296 -0.26 5.59 -12.25
CA VAL A 296 -0.45 5.89 -10.83
C VAL A 296 0.45 6.98 -10.30
N VAL A 297 1.43 7.44 -11.07
CA VAL A 297 2.28 8.60 -10.71
C VAL A 297 1.40 9.84 -10.62
N HIS A 298 1.62 10.65 -9.59
CA HIS A 298 0.82 11.83 -9.35
C HIS A 298 0.91 12.81 -10.54
N THR A 299 -0.24 13.25 -11.04
CA THR A 299 -0.31 14.06 -12.28
C THR A 299 0.32 15.44 -12.14
N ALA A 300 0.30 16.01 -10.93
CA ALA A 300 0.88 17.33 -10.65
C ALA A 300 2.41 17.28 -10.42
N TRP A 301 3.02 16.10 -10.31
CA TRP A 301 4.46 16.02 -10.13
C TRP A 301 5.20 16.48 -11.40
N GLY A 302 6.02 17.52 -11.25
CA GLY A 302 6.98 17.99 -12.25
C GLY A 302 8.36 17.37 -12.06
N ASN A 303 9.36 18.01 -12.62
CA ASN A 303 10.76 17.54 -12.50
C ASN A 303 11.26 17.62 -11.06
N ILE A 304 10.90 18.66 -10.31
CA ILE A 304 11.35 18.87 -8.92
C ILE A 304 10.93 17.71 -8.03
N GLU A 305 9.62 17.38 -8.02
CA GLU A 305 9.08 16.28 -7.20
C GLU A 305 9.65 14.93 -7.63
N LEU A 306 9.81 14.70 -8.94
CA LEU A 306 10.38 13.45 -9.45
C LEU A 306 11.87 13.30 -9.12
N GLU A 307 12.65 14.37 -9.16
CA GLU A 307 14.07 14.38 -8.78
C GLU A 307 14.23 14.18 -7.28
N GLU A 308 13.42 14.87 -6.46
CA GLU A 308 13.41 14.66 -5.01
C GLU A 308 13.00 13.23 -4.65
N PHE A 309 11.93 12.70 -5.27
CA PHE A 309 11.50 11.32 -5.06
C PHE A 309 12.61 10.30 -5.41
N ALA A 310 13.34 10.53 -6.51
CA ALA A 310 14.49 9.70 -6.88
C ALA A 310 15.64 9.83 -5.87
N ALA A 311 15.89 11.04 -5.35
CA ALA A 311 16.92 11.28 -4.34
C ALA A 311 16.61 10.55 -3.02
N TRP A 312 15.34 10.39 -2.63
CA TRP A 312 14.97 9.60 -1.46
C TRP A 312 15.43 8.14 -1.57
N PHE A 313 15.22 7.52 -2.74
CA PHE A 313 15.66 6.13 -2.98
C PHE A 313 17.18 6.00 -2.97
N ALA A 314 17.89 6.96 -3.59
CA ALA A 314 19.33 6.98 -3.61
C ALA A 314 19.92 7.14 -2.20
N ALA A 315 19.39 8.07 -1.41
CA ALA A 315 19.80 8.27 -0.02
C ALA A 315 19.56 7.01 0.85
N ALA A 316 18.42 6.36 0.70
CA ALA A 316 18.12 5.12 1.42
C ALA A 316 19.05 3.97 1.03
N ARG A 317 19.36 3.81 -0.27
CA ARG A 317 20.37 2.85 -0.76
C ARG A 317 21.73 3.11 -0.11
N ASP A 318 22.19 4.36 -0.12
CA ASP A 318 23.50 4.74 0.40
C ASP A 318 23.57 4.55 1.92
N ALA A 319 22.50 4.88 2.64
CA ALA A 319 22.37 4.60 4.07
C ALA A 319 22.45 3.10 4.38
N LEU A 320 21.72 2.26 3.64
CA LEU A 320 21.75 0.80 3.83
C LEU A 320 23.11 0.20 3.44
N SER A 321 23.78 0.76 2.43
CA SER A 321 25.14 0.33 2.06
C SER A 321 26.13 0.60 3.18
N ARG A 322 26.07 1.80 3.81
CA ARG A 322 26.88 2.13 5.00
C ARG A 322 26.52 1.23 6.19
N LEU A 323 25.22 0.99 6.42
CA LEU A 323 24.76 0.11 7.49
C LEU A 323 25.41 -1.27 7.39
N VAL A 324 25.40 -1.90 6.20
CA VAL A 324 26.01 -3.20 5.97
C VAL A 324 27.53 -3.16 6.23
N ALA A 325 28.21 -2.09 5.84
CA ALA A 325 29.65 -1.94 6.10
C ALA A 325 29.95 -1.82 7.61
N HIS A 326 29.19 -1.00 8.35
CA HIS A 326 29.32 -0.83 9.79
C HIS A 326 28.95 -2.09 10.57
N GLU A 327 27.92 -2.83 10.14
CA GLU A 327 27.53 -4.10 10.75
C GLU A 327 28.64 -5.15 10.64
N ARG A 328 29.30 -5.25 9.47
CA ARG A 328 30.47 -6.12 9.27
C ARG A 328 31.67 -5.71 10.12
N ALA A 329 31.81 -4.43 10.44
CA ALA A 329 32.85 -3.88 11.30
C ALA A 329 32.51 -3.96 12.80
N GLY A 330 31.32 -4.43 13.18
CA GLY A 330 30.86 -4.52 14.58
C GLY A 330 30.50 -3.17 15.21
N ASN A 331 30.23 -2.15 14.41
CA ASN A 331 29.88 -0.78 14.87
C ASN A 331 28.38 -0.65 15.15
N ASP A 332 27.90 -1.36 16.16
CA ASP A 332 26.48 -1.49 16.51
C ASP A 332 25.76 -0.15 16.72
N GLY A 333 26.44 0.84 17.33
CA GLY A 333 25.84 2.17 17.55
C GLY A 333 25.52 2.88 16.23
N VAL A 334 26.43 2.85 15.25
CA VAL A 334 26.22 3.46 13.93
C VAL A 334 25.15 2.74 13.15
N VAL A 335 25.04 1.40 13.29
CA VAL A 335 23.94 0.63 12.69
C VAL A 335 22.58 1.12 13.22
N ASP A 336 22.48 1.32 14.54
CA ASP A 336 21.26 1.82 15.17
C ASP A 336 20.91 3.23 14.73
N GLU A 337 21.88 4.15 14.63
CA GLU A 337 21.70 5.51 14.11
C GLU A 337 21.17 5.49 12.68
N ILE A 338 21.75 4.69 11.78
CA ILE A 338 21.29 4.60 10.39
C ILE A 338 19.84 4.04 10.31
N LEU A 339 19.52 3.04 11.13
CA LEU A 339 18.14 2.52 11.20
C LEU A 339 17.15 3.60 11.68
N ALA A 340 17.55 4.41 12.67
CA ALA A 340 16.72 5.52 13.16
C ALA A 340 16.54 6.62 12.10
N ASP A 341 17.55 6.91 11.31
CA ASP A 341 17.46 7.86 10.18
C ASP A 341 16.50 7.37 9.09
N LEU A 342 16.47 6.05 8.83
CA LEU A 342 15.61 5.47 7.80
C LEU A 342 14.16 5.29 8.28
N PHE A 343 13.96 4.82 9.50
CA PHE A 343 12.65 4.38 9.98
C PHE A 343 12.15 5.13 11.22
N GLY A 344 12.89 6.14 11.67
CA GLY A 344 12.60 6.89 12.90
C GLY A 344 12.93 6.11 14.17
N ASN A 345 12.87 6.80 15.32
CA ASN A 345 13.16 6.21 16.62
C ASN A 345 12.32 4.95 16.98
N PRO A 346 11.08 4.77 16.49
CA PRO A 346 10.32 3.56 16.77
C PRO A 346 11.05 2.25 16.40
N VAL A 347 11.95 2.25 15.40
CA VAL A 347 12.73 1.05 15.05
C VAL A 347 13.69 0.63 16.17
N LEU A 348 14.17 1.58 16.97
CA LEU A 348 15.05 1.31 18.12
C LEU A 348 14.25 0.85 19.34
N THR A 349 13.15 1.55 19.65
CA THR A 349 12.31 1.25 20.82
C THR A 349 11.55 -0.06 20.68
N HIS A 350 10.91 -0.27 19.53
CA HIS A 350 10.10 -1.47 19.27
C HIS A 350 10.85 -2.60 18.56
N GLY A 351 11.98 -2.28 17.93
CA GLY A 351 12.96 -3.25 17.45
C GLY A 351 14.03 -3.61 18.50
N ALA A 352 13.85 -3.30 19.78
CA ALA A 352 14.82 -3.53 20.83
C ALA A 352 15.24 -5.01 20.90
N LEU A 353 16.57 -5.23 20.97
CA LEU A 353 17.16 -6.56 21.16
C LEU A 353 17.32 -6.78 22.67
N SER A 354 16.71 -7.83 23.17
CA SER A 354 16.90 -8.32 24.55
C SER A 354 18.29 -8.91 24.69
#